data_1b60321e63d555dddd6700003f480371
#
_entry.id   1b60321e63d555dddd6700003f480371
#
_cell.length_a   1.000
_cell.length_b   1.000
_cell.length_c   1.000
_cell.angle_alpha   90.00
_cell.angle_beta   90.00
_cell.angle_gamma   90.00
#
_symmetry.space_group_name_H-M   'P 1'
#
loop_
_entity.id
_entity.type
_entity.pdbx_description
1 polymer ?
#
loop_
_entity_poly.entity_id
_entity_poly.type
_entity_poly.pdbx_seq_one_letter_code
_entity_poly.pdbx_strand_id
1 'polypeptide(L)'
;MSGRRYYKRQDSGRDIYSGASKTNHKRLWIIGGCVLAAVVVVCAVGAGIKMLGDPQVSSEEPGVEQTAERTTFPKGIVVEGIDLEGMTLEEATAAVKAVEPSLSTCNITLTSGDKSWTLTNSNFTYTYNTDEVLQEAFEYGKQADEDLLSSLETQPKTYEITATPDTTNLKETLTTLTQEVNQAAKDATVKSFDAASETFTFEEGQNGVTVNIDELTQQVEALLQEGGTGTVEVPVTETAYQVS
;
A
#
# COMPACT_ATOMS: atom_id res chain seq x y z
N MET A 1 -35.53 23.03 62.64
CA MET A 1 -34.26 22.45 63.11
C MET A 1 -33.51 21.94 61.90
N SER A 2 -32.46 22.65 61.63
CA SER A 2 -31.65 22.54 60.38
C SER A 2 -30.51 21.56 60.60
N GLY A 3 -30.40 20.58 59.71
CA GLY A 3 -29.26 19.65 59.68
C GLY A 3 -28.51 19.76 58.35
N ARG A 4 -27.51 20.62 58.32
CA ARG A 4 -26.56 20.73 57.20
C ARG A 4 -25.60 19.56 57.26
N ARG A 5 -25.55 18.70 56.22
CA ARG A 5 -24.51 17.72 56.03
C ARG A 5 -23.48 18.33 55.04
N TYR A 6 -22.27 18.49 55.54
CA TYR A 6 -21.08 18.83 54.78
C TYR A 6 -20.65 17.62 53.94
N TYR A 7 -20.61 17.74 52.62
CA TYR A 7 -19.89 16.80 51.77
C TYR A 7 -18.48 17.28 51.57
N LYS A 8 -17.58 16.43 52.02
CA LYS A 8 -16.13 16.58 51.91
C LYS A 8 -15.71 16.42 50.43
N ARG A 9 -15.12 17.44 49.87
CA ARG A 9 -14.51 17.45 48.53
C ARG A 9 -13.26 16.59 48.61
N GLN A 10 -13.22 15.47 47.87
CA GLN A 10 -11.99 14.72 47.60
C GLN A 10 -11.39 15.27 46.29
N ASP A 11 -10.25 15.90 46.43
CA ASP A 11 -9.33 16.17 45.36
C ASP A 11 -8.73 14.84 44.89
N SER A 12 -9.03 14.41 43.69
CA SER A 12 -8.29 13.34 43.03
C SER A 12 -7.60 13.91 41.80
N GLY A 13 -6.27 13.77 41.85
CA GLY A 13 -5.31 14.29 40.90
C GLY A 13 -5.60 13.92 39.44
N ARG A 14 -5.25 14.87 38.60
CA ARG A 14 -5.20 14.70 37.16
C ARG A 14 -3.97 13.87 36.80
N ASP A 15 -4.18 12.63 36.51
CA ASP A 15 -3.18 11.86 35.76
C ASP A 15 -3.44 12.08 34.26
N ILE A 16 -2.58 12.90 33.70
CA ILE A 16 -2.50 13.11 32.26
C ILE A 16 -1.80 11.88 31.67
N TYR A 17 -2.56 10.86 31.31
CA TYR A 17 -2.02 9.77 30.51
C TYR A 17 -2.00 10.18 29.05
N SER A 18 -0.81 10.56 28.61
CA SER A 18 -0.39 10.55 27.21
C SER A 18 -0.57 9.13 26.65
N GLY A 19 -1.66 8.94 25.93
CA GLY A 19 -1.90 7.72 25.15
C GLY A 19 -0.99 7.69 23.92
N ALA A 20 0.19 7.12 24.06
CA ALA A 20 0.99 6.71 22.90
C ALA A 20 0.26 5.56 22.21
N SER A 21 -0.22 5.83 21.02
CA SER A 21 -0.71 4.83 20.09
C SER A 21 0.37 3.79 19.84
N LYS A 22 0.18 2.59 20.39
CA LYS A 22 1.03 1.44 20.06
C LYS A 22 0.59 0.92 18.70
N THR A 23 1.25 1.36 17.68
CA THR A 23 1.22 0.73 16.36
C THR A 23 1.72 -0.71 16.53
N ASN A 24 0.88 -1.66 16.18
CA ASN A 24 1.18 -3.09 16.24
C ASN A 24 2.21 -3.47 15.16
N HIS A 25 3.49 -3.34 15.48
CA HIS A 25 4.58 -3.97 14.72
C HIS A 25 4.67 -5.47 15.04
N LYS A 26 3.61 -6.22 14.76
CA LYS A 26 3.64 -7.69 14.75
C LYS A 26 3.38 -8.22 13.34
N ARG A 27 4.06 -7.67 12.37
CA ARG A 27 4.18 -8.31 11.05
C ARG A 27 5.65 -8.37 10.68
N LEU A 28 6.08 -9.55 10.35
CA LEU A 28 7.36 -9.87 9.73
C LEU A 28 8.52 -10.26 10.65
N TRP A 29 8.44 -11.47 11.18
CA TRP A 29 9.63 -12.24 11.51
C TRP A 29 9.48 -13.70 11.04
N ILE A 30 8.93 -13.96 9.88
CA ILE A 30 8.88 -15.31 9.30
C ILE A 30 9.04 -15.20 7.77
N ILE A 31 10.11 -14.64 7.28
CA ILE A 31 10.67 -14.96 5.94
C ILE A 31 12.18 -14.60 5.97
N GLY A 32 12.88 -15.20 6.88
CA GLY A 32 14.33 -15.09 6.97
C GLY A 32 14.97 -16.46 6.94
N GLY A 33 14.83 -17.21 5.86
CA GLY A 33 15.49 -18.48 5.81
C GLY A 33 15.14 -19.31 4.59
N CYS A 34 15.52 -18.91 3.41
CA CYS A 34 15.71 -19.79 2.26
C CYS A 34 16.02 -19.00 0.98
N VAL A 35 17.11 -18.22 0.93
CA VAL A 35 17.82 -17.98 -0.34
C VAL A 35 19.29 -17.75 -0.02
N LEU A 36 19.96 -18.81 0.36
CA LEU A 36 21.42 -18.87 0.40
C LEU A 36 21.83 -20.16 -0.32
N ALA A 37 21.71 -20.18 -1.63
CA ALA A 37 22.44 -21.12 -2.47
C ALA A 37 22.25 -20.74 -3.94
N ALA A 38 23.15 -19.97 -4.47
CA ALA A 38 23.60 -20.09 -5.84
C ALA A 38 24.16 -18.75 -6.37
N VAL A 39 25.34 -18.36 -5.97
CA VAL A 39 26.31 -17.71 -6.88
C VAL A 39 27.71 -17.90 -6.28
N VAL A 40 28.26 -19.04 -6.51
CA VAL A 40 29.70 -19.24 -6.52
C VAL A 40 29.99 -19.94 -7.83
N VAL A 41 30.59 -19.27 -8.72
CA VAL A 41 31.50 -19.71 -9.78
C VAL A 41 31.54 -18.60 -10.84
N VAL A 42 32.57 -17.84 -10.87
CA VAL A 42 33.51 -17.67 -11.99
C VAL A 42 34.47 -16.54 -11.63
N CYS A 43 35.60 -16.90 -11.06
CA CYS A 43 36.82 -16.12 -11.16
C CYS A 43 38.00 -17.08 -11.12
N ALA A 44 38.35 -17.58 -12.25
CA ALA A 44 39.68 -18.10 -12.48
C ALA A 44 39.90 -18.28 -14.00
N VAL A 45 40.56 -17.36 -14.61
CA VAL A 45 41.60 -17.62 -15.65
C VAL A 45 42.28 -16.29 -15.97
N GLY A 46 43.57 -16.26 -15.74
CA GLY A 46 44.39 -15.13 -16.14
C GLY A 46 45.79 -15.19 -15.54
N ALA A 47 46.43 -16.34 -15.68
CA ALA A 47 47.86 -16.46 -15.30
C ALA A 47 48.81 -15.79 -16.31
N GLY A 48 49.69 -14.95 -15.79
CA GLY A 48 51.10 -14.99 -16.15
C GLY A 48 51.59 -14.27 -17.38
N ILE A 49 52.20 -13.12 -17.17
CA ILE A 49 53.47 -12.84 -17.89
C ILE A 49 54.39 -12.05 -16.94
N LYS A 50 55.48 -12.69 -16.54
CA LYS A 50 56.67 -12.04 -15.95
C LYS A 50 57.43 -11.33 -17.05
N MET A 51 57.77 -10.06 -16.88
CA MET A 51 58.96 -9.46 -17.46
C MET A 51 59.62 -8.53 -16.45
N LEU A 52 60.89 -8.80 -16.23
CA LEU A 52 61.86 -8.04 -15.43
C LEU A 52 62.14 -6.69 -16.08
N GLY A 53 62.39 -5.69 -15.27
CA GLY A 53 63.01 -4.43 -15.68
C GLY A 53 62.91 -3.39 -14.57
N ASP A 54 63.95 -3.23 -13.79
CA ASP A 54 64.32 -2.25 -12.75
C ASP A 54 64.73 -0.91 -13.35
N PRO A 55 65.03 0.12 -12.54
CA PRO A 55 64.20 0.97 -11.67
C PRO A 55 64.32 2.47 -12.02
N GLN A 56 63.72 3.29 -11.15
CA GLN A 56 63.87 4.76 -10.99
C GLN A 56 62.94 5.62 -11.83
N VAL A 57 62.03 6.36 -11.17
CA VAL A 57 62.23 7.72 -10.68
C VAL A 57 61.04 8.15 -9.84
N SER A 58 61.34 8.56 -8.66
CA SER A 58 60.48 9.31 -7.76
C SER A 58 59.94 10.57 -8.45
N SER A 59 58.61 10.70 -8.51
CA SER A 59 57.92 11.98 -8.61
C SER A 59 56.71 11.87 -7.73
N GLU A 60 56.80 12.39 -6.53
CA GLU A 60 55.65 12.74 -5.72
C GLU A 60 54.85 13.80 -6.44
N GLU A 61 53.78 13.40 -7.13
CA GLU A 61 52.68 14.30 -7.40
C GLU A 61 51.75 14.29 -6.21
N PRO A 62 51.25 15.47 -5.74
CA PRO A 62 50.32 15.52 -4.61
C PRO A 62 49.05 14.75 -4.97
N GLY A 63 48.73 13.78 -4.14
CA GLY A 63 47.57 12.91 -4.31
C GLY A 63 46.29 13.69 -4.55
N VAL A 64 45.81 13.60 -5.76
CA VAL A 64 44.40 13.69 -6.01
C VAL A 64 43.88 12.38 -5.44
N GLU A 65 43.27 12.42 -4.27
CA GLU A 65 42.42 11.35 -3.77
C GLU A 65 41.33 11.14 -4.83
N GLN A 66 41.58 10.22 -5.75
CA GLN A 66 40.54 9.66 -6.58
C GLN A 66 39.66 8.90 -5.61
N THR A 67 38.61 9.56 -5.14
CA THR A 67 37.47 8.89 -4.53
C THR A 67 37.01 7.86 -5.56
N ALA A 68 37.40 6.60 -5.36
CA ALA A 68 36.98 5.51 -6.24
C ALA A 68 35.47 5.57 -6.32
N GLU A 69 34.94 5.83 -7.50
CA GLU A 69 33.51 5.96 -7.71
C GLU A 69 32.86 4.64 -7.29
N ARG A 70 32.07 4.69 -6.24
CA ARG A 70 31.40 3.49 -5.71
C ARG A 70 30.41 2.99 -6.74
N THR A 71 30.54 1.73 -7.09
CA THR A 71 29.66 1.04 -8.04
C THR A 71 28.64 0.15 -7.35
N THR A 72 28.73 0.02 -6.01
CA THR A 72 27.87 -0.80 -5.18
C THR A 72 27.35 0.00 -3.98
N PHE A 73 26.22 -0.44 -3.43
CA PHE A 73 25.66 0.12 -2.20
C PHE A 73 26.61 -0.10 -1.02
N PRO A 74 26.83 0.92 -0.18
CA PRO A 74 27.52 0.74 1.09
C PRO A 74 26.64 0.01 2.10
N LYS A 75 27.26 -0.47 3.18
CA LYS A 75 26.57 -1.05 4.33
C LYS A 75 25.61 -0.06 4.98
N GLY A 76 24.46 -0.56 5.45
CA GLY A 76 23.46 0.22 6.18
C GLY A 76 22.46 0.96 5.30
N ILE A 77 22.35 0.63 4.01
CA ILE A 77 21.25 1.05 3.16
C ILE A 77 20.29 -0.12 2.99
N VAL A 78 19.04 0.09 3.43
CA VAL A 78 18.00 -0.92 3.45
C VAL A 78 16.78 -0.42 2.68
N VAL A 79 16.26 -1.21 1.74
CA VAL A 79 15.02 -0.92 1.00
C VAL A 79 14.05 -2.08 1.21
N GLU A 80 12.82 -1.78 1.70
CA GLU A 80 11.81 -2.80 2.03
C GLU A 80 12.33 -3.95 2.90
N GLY A 81 13.23 -3.64 3.84
CA GLY A 81 13.85 -4.64 4.71
C GLY A 81 14.95 -5.46 4.05
N ILE A 82 15.29 -5.21 2.80
CA ILE A 82 16.41 -5.82 2.08
C ILE A 82 17.66 -4.98 2.32
N ASP A 83 18.70 -5.58 2.89
CA ASP A 83 20.00 -4.95 2.99
C ASP A 83 20.70 -5.00 1.62
N LEU A 84 21.08 -3.84 1.11
CA LEU A 84 21.68 -3.69 -0.23
C LEU A 84 23.21 -3.70 -0.20
N GLU A 85 23.86 -3.96 0.95
CA GLU A 85 25.32 -3.98 1.09
C GLU A 85 25.99 -4.79 -0.03
N GLY A 86 26.90 -4.15 -0.77
CA GLY A 86 27.70 -4.77 -1.82
C GLY A 86 26.96 -5.02 -3.15
N MET A 87 25.67 -4.77 -3.24
CA MET A 87 24.90 -4.92 -4.47
C MET A 87 25.19 -3.75 -5.42
N THR A 88 25.19 -4.04 -6.70
CA THR A 88 25.07 -3.02 -7.75
C THR A 88 23.64 -2.51 -7.82
N LEU A 89 23.41 -1.37 -8.48
CA LEU A 89 22.06 -0.85 -8.70
C LEU A 89 21.15 -1.85 -9.43
N GLU A 90 21.70 -2.60 -10.38
CA GLU A 90 20.97 -3.62 -11.15
C GLU A 90 20.55 -4.81 -10.26
N GLU A 91 21.47 -5.32 -9.42
CA GLU A 91 21.18 -6.41 -8.48
C GLU A 91 20.15 -5.99 -7.44
N ALA A 92 20.28 -4.78 -6.87
CA ALA A 92 19.32 -4.21 -5.95
C ALA A 92 17.93 -4.05 -6.58
N THR A 93 17.89 -3.56 -7.84
CA THR A 93 16.62 -3.43 -8.58
C THR A 93 15.96 -4.79 -8.78
N ALA A 94 16.71 -5.82 -9.13
CA ALA A 94 16.16 -7.17 -9.29
C ALA A 94 15.65 -7.74 -7.95
N ALA A 95 16.39 -7.52 -6.85
CA ALA A 95 16.01 -7.99 -5.52
C ALA A 95 14.73 -7.30 -5.01
N VAL A 96 14.63 -5.98 -5.16
CA VAL A 96 13.45 -5.21 -4.71
C VAL A 96 12.23 -5.50 -5.58
N LYS A 97 12.38 -5.60 -6.92
CA LYS A 97 11.28 -5.96 -7.83
C LYS A 97 10.69 -7.34 -7.52
N ALA A 98 11.47 -8.25 -6.97
CA ALA A 98 10.97 -9.57 -6.57
C ALA A 98 9.96 -9.50 -5.40
N VAL A 99 10.02 -8.47 -4.56
CA VAL A 99 9.12 -8.28 -3.40
C VAL A 99 7.95 -7.33 -3.68
N GLU A 100 7.99 -6.56 -4.79
CA GLU A 100 6.92 -5.62 -5.18
C GLU A 100 5.51 -6.20 -5.08
N PRO A 101 5.23 -7.44 -5.54
CA PRO A 101 3.87 -8.00 -5.46
C PRO A 101 3.34 -8.14 -4.03
N SER A 102 4.24 -8.19 -3.03
CA SER A 102 3.87 -8.27 -1.62
C SER A 102 3.65 -6.91 -0.96
N LEU A 103 4.05 -5.82 -1.61
CA LEU A 103 3.91 -4.45 -1.11
C LEU A 103 2.51 -3.88 -1.36
N SER A 104 1.79 -4.43 -2.34
CA SER A 104 0.41 -4.03 -2.62
C SER A 104 -0.57 -4.89 -1.84
N THR A 105 -1.57 -4.25 -1.22
CA THR A 105 -2.66 -4.95 -0.53
C THR A 105 -3.98 -4.30 -0.91
N CYS A 106 -4.90 -5.10 -1.47
CA CYS A 106 -6.28 -4.67 -1.65
C CYS A 106 -7.23 -5.77 -1.15
N ASN A 107 -8.10 -5.39 -0.23
CA ASN A 107 -9.19 -6.23 0.26
C ASN A 107 -10.34 -5.32 0.70
N ILE A 108 -11.07 -4.79 -0.29
CA ILE A 108 -12.21 -3.90 -0.06
C ILE A 108 -13.49 -4.68 -0.31
N THR A 109 -14.35 -4.75 0.70
CA THR A 109 -15.65 -5.39 0.61
C THR A 109 -16.72 -4.34 0.31
N LEU A 110 -17.48 -4.54 -0.76
CA LEU A 110 -18.66 -3.77 -1.11
C LEU A 110 -19.88 -4.53 -0.60
N THR A 111 -20.84 -3.85 0.04
CA THR A 111 -22.05 -4.49 0.59
C THR A 111 -23.31 -3.76 0.12
N SER A 112 -24.37 -4.51 -0.17
CA SER A 112 -25.69 -3.96 -0.48
C SER A 112 -26.77 -4.96 -0.06
N GLY A 113 -27.44 -4.72 1.06
CA GLY A 113 -28.36 -5.68 1.66
C GLY A 113 -27.65 -7.01 1.96
N ASP A 114 -28.17 -8.10 1.42
CA ASP A 114 -27.58 -9.44 1.60
C ASP A 114 -26.45 -9.78 0.60
N LYS A 115 -26.13 -8.86 -0.30
CA LYS A 115 -25.10 -9.03 -1.33
C LYS A 115 -23.78 -8.44 -0.90
N SER A 116 -22.68 -9.07 -1.32
CA SER A 116 -21.34 -8.55 -1.10
C SER A 116 -20.40 -8.92 -2.25
N TRP A 117 -19.47 -8.03 -2.54
CA TRP A 117 -18.40 -8.21 -3.52
C TRP A 117 -17.08 -7.80 -2.89
N THR A 118 -16.00 -8.44 -3.30
CA THR A 118 -14.67 -8.12 -2.79
C THR A 118 -13.75 -7.70 -3.92
N LEU A 119 -13.16 -6.52 -3.78
CA LEU A 119 -12.05 -6.07 -4.60
C LEU A 119 -10.74 -6.56 -3.97
N THR A 120 -9.90 -7.16 -4.79
CA THR A 120 -8.60 -7.69 -4.40
C THR A 120 -7.50 -7.13 -5.29
N ASN A 121 -6.23 -7.44 -5.00
CA ASN A 121 -5.10 -7.03 -5.84
C ASN A 121 -5.27 -7.40 -7.33
N SER A 122 -6.01 -8.48 -7.64
CA SER A 122 -6.25 -8.91 -9.01
C SER A 122 -7.14 -7.97 -9.82
N ASN A 123 -7.84 -7.06 -9.17
CA ASN A 123 -8.69 -6.05 -9.84
C ASN A 123 -7.91 -4.81 -10.29
N PHE A 124 -6.61 -4.70 -9.87
CA PHE A 124 -5.78 -3.52 -10.13
C PHE A 124 -4.44 -3.91 -10.74
N THR A 125 -3.92 -3.02 -11.56
CA THR A 125 -2.50 -2.99 -11.92
C THR A 125 -1.81 -1.99 -11.00
N TYR A 126 -0.62 -2.33 -10.51
CA TYR A 126 0.13 -1.43 -9.63
C TYR A 126 1.39 -0.91 -10.32
N THR A 127 1.68 0.35 -10.08
CA THR A 127 2.98 0.96 -10.39
C THR A 127 3.76 1.16 -9.10
N TYR A 128 5.07 0.97 -9.16
CA TYR A 128 5.97 1.08 -8.02
C TYR A 128 7.06 2.12 -8.32
N ASN A 129 7.43 2.92 -7.33
CA ASN A 129 8.50 3.91 -7.47
C ASN A 129 9.89 3.31 -7.17
N THR A 130 10.07 2.00 -7.40
CA THR A 130 11.29 1.25 -7.08
C THR A 130 12.54 1.85 -7.71
N ASP A 131 12.49 2.16 -9.02
CA ASP A 131 13.65 2.67 -9.75
C ASP A 131 14.07 4.06 -9.22
N GLU A 132 13.11 4.91 -8.84
CA GLU A 132 13.35 6.23 -8.26
C GLU A 132 13.98 6.13 -6.87
N VAL A 133 13.40 5.31 -6.01
CA VAL A 133 13.88 5.10 -4.62
C VAL A 133 15.27 4.49 -4.61
N LEU A 134 15.53 3.49 -5.46
CA LEU A 134 16.86 2.87 -5.55
C LEU A 134 17.91 3.82 -6.11
N GLN A 135 17.55 4.66 -7.08
CA GLN A 135 18.45 5.70 -7.57
C GLN A 135 18.80 6.71 -6.48
N GLU A 136 17.80 7.18 -5.71
CA GLU A 136 18.04 8.08 -4.58
C GLU A 136 18.94 7.42 -3.53
N ALA A 137 18.64 6.19 -3.14
CA ALA A 137 19.40 5.44 -2.16
C ALA A 137 20.85 5.19 -2.61
N PHE A 138 21.05 4.93 -3.91
CA PHE A 138 22.37 4.73 -4.48
C PHE A 138 23.19 6.01 -4.51
N GLU A 139 22.61 7.12 -4.97
CA GLU A 139 23.28 8.43 -4.96
C GLU A 139 23.61 8.88 -3.53
N TYR A 140 22.73 8.63 -2.57
CA TYR A 140 23.03 8.89 -1.17
C TYR A 140 24.25 8.09 -0.70
N GLY A 141 24.32 6.81 -1.04
CA GLY A 141 25.46 5.94 -0.71
C GLY A 141 26.75 6.34 -1.41
N LYS A 142 26.68 6.83 -2.66
CA LYS A 142 27.86 7.32 -3.42
C LYS A 142 28.49 8.57 -2.79
N GLN A 143 27.66 9.45 -2.25
CA GLN A 143 28.10 10.72 -1.65
C GLN A 143 28.53 10.57 -0.19
N ALA A 144 28.38 9.36 0.40
CA ALA A 144 28.70 9.12 1.79
C ALA A 144 30.22 9.20 2.03
N ASP A 145 30.64 10.08 2.94
CA ASP A 145 31.98 10.15 3.50
C ASP A 145 32.19 9.09 4.60
N GLU A 146 33.40 9.02 5.19
CA GLU A 146 33.71 8.01 6.22
C GLU A 146 32.84 8.17 7.48
N ASP A 147 32.51 9.40 7.87
CA ASP A 147 31.69 9.67 9.04
C ASP A 147 30.25 9.19 8.81
N LEU A 148 29.69 9.44 7.64
CA LEU A 148 28.37 8.99 7.24
C LEU A 148 28.32 7.46 7.11
N LEU A 149 29.35 6.84 6.54
CA LEU A 149 29.43 5.37 6.45
C LEU A 149 29.46 4.72 7.82
N SER A 150 30.27 5.24 8.76
CA SER A 150 30.31 4.76 10.15
C SER A 150 28.95 4.95 10.84
N SER A 151 28.25 6.04 10.52
CA SER A 151 26.89 6.29 11.03
C SER A 151 25.90 5.26 10.49
N LEU A 152 25.94 4.95 9.19
CA LEU A 152 25.07 3.99 8.53
C LEU A 152 25.24 2.55 9.09
N GLU A 153 26.43 2.17 9.53
CA GLU A 153 26.66 0.88 10.18
C GLU A 153 25.89 0.71 11.50
N THR A 154 25.72 1.81 12.24
CA THR A 154 25.04 1.80 13.55
C THR A 154 23.58 2.20 13.45
N GLN A 155 23.24 3.01 12.47
CA GLN A 155 21.89 3.50 12.19
C GLN A 155 21.58 3.38 10.70
N PRO A 156 21.12 2.20 10.25
CA PRO A 156 20.78 1.99 8.85
C PRO A 156 19.74 2.98 8.35
N LYS A 157 19.93 3.48 7.13
CA LYS A 157 18.93 4.29 6.43
C LYS A 157 17.99 3.37 5.67
N THR A 158 16.72 3.45 6.02
CA THR A 158 15.65 2.66 5.41
C THR A 158 14.86 3.49 4.41
N TYR A 159 14.50 2.85 3.31
CA TYR A 159 13.63 3.40 2.27
C TYR A 159 12.44 2.46 2.09
N GLU A 160 11.30 3.05 1.78
CA GLU A 160 10.05 2.33 1.51
C GLU A 160 9.60 2.56 0.06
N ILE A 161 9.04 1.53 -0.55
CA ILE A 161 8.49 1.59 -1.90
C ILE A 161 6.99 1.88 -1.80
N THR A 162 6.52 2.79 -2.63
CA THR A 162 5.10 3.09 -2.74
C THR A 162 4.50 2.31 -3.89
N ALA A 163 3.46 1.53 -3.60
CA ALA A 163 2.62 0.86 -4.59
C ALA A 163 1.40 1.74 -4.89
N THR A 164 1.25 2.16 -6.14
CA THR A 164 0.12 2.99 -6.58
C THR A 164 -0.80 2.17 -7.49
N PRO A 165 -2.06 1.93 -7.11
CA PRO A 165 -3.02 1.23 -7.95
C PRO A 165 -3.44 2.09 -9.15
N ASP A 166 -3.58 1.48 -10.32
CA ASP A 166 -4.21 2.10 -11.47
C ASP A 166 -5.73 2.02 -11.34
N THR A 167 -6.36 3.17 -11.14
CA THR A 167 -7.81 3.30 -10.98
C THR A 167 -8.55 3.66 -12.27
N THR A 168 -7.87 3.68 -13.42
CA THR A 168 -8.44 4.11 -14.71
C THR A 168 -9.73 3.36 -15.07
N ASN A 169 -9.80 2.06 -14.78
CA ASN A 169 -10.96 1.21 -15.07
C ASN A 169 -11.84 0.95 -13.83
N LEU A 170 -11.59 1.63 -12.71
CA LEU A 170 -12.29 1.36 -11.45
C LEU A 170 -13.80 1.56 -11.59
N LYS A 171 -14.23 2.68 -12.20
CA LYS A 171 -15.65 2.99 -12.41
C LYS A 171 -16.37 1.93 -13.22
N GLU A 172 -15.74 1.39 -14.27
CA GLU A 172 -16.32 0.33 -15.10
C GLU A 172 -16.40 -0.99 -14.33
N THR A 173 -15.35 -1.32 -13.57
CA THR A 173 -15.30 -2.49 -12.69
C THR A 173 -16.43 -2.44 -11.66
N LEU A 174 -16.59 -1.32 -10.96
CA LEU A 174 -17.65 -1.12 -9.96
C LEU A 174 -19.03 -1.21 -10.58
N THR A 175 -19.23 -0.59 -11.76
CA THR A 175 -20.50 -0.66 -12.49
C THR A 175 -20.87 -2.10 -12.82
N THR A 176 -19.90 -2.89 -13.27
CA THR A 176 -20.12 -4.31 -13.62
C THR A 176 -20.43 -5.16 -12.38
N LEU A 177 -19.69 -4.95 -11.28
CA LEU A 177 -19.88 -5.71 -10.04
C LEU A 177 -21.24 -5.42 -9.38
N THR A 178 -21.68 -4.16 -9.42
CA THR A 178 -22.88 -3.72 -8.70
C THR A 178 -24.12 -3.60 -9.60
N GLN A 179 -24.03 -3.97 -10.89
CA GLN A 179 -25.15 -3.83 -11.84
C GLN A 179 -26.44 -4.53 -11.38
N GLU A 180 -26.30 -5.65 -10.65
CA GLU A 180 -27.45 -6.40 -10.14
C GLU A 180 -28.15 -5.75 -8.92
N VAL A 181 -27.63 -4.65 -8.39
CA VAL A 181 -28.29 -3.81 -7.39
C VAL A 181 -29.32 -2.90 -8.06
N ASN A 182 -29.06 -2.52 -9.31
CA ASN A 182 -29.96 -1.64 -10.05
C ASN A 182 -31.30 -2.36 -10.35
N GLN A 183 -32.38 -1.71 -9.97
CA GLN A 183 -33.74 -2.18 -10.20
C GLN A 183 -34.58 -1.05 -10.77
N ALA A 184 -35.25 -1.28 -11.90
CA ALA A 184 -36.20 -0.31 -12.43
C ALA A 184 -37.43 -0.21 -11.52
N ALA A 185 -37.98 1.01 -11.40
CA ALA A 185 -39.28 1.20 -10.74
C ALA A 185 -40.36 0.41 -11.50
N LYS A 186 -41.27 -0.21 -10.79
CA LYS A 186 -42.42 -0.90 -11.33
C LYS A 186 -43.66 -0.21 -10.78
N ASP A 187 -44.48 0.39 -11.68
CA ASP A 187 -45.68 1.09 -11.29
C ASP A 187 -46.75 0.14 -10.73
N ALA A 188 -47.59 0.65 -9.84
CA ALA A 188 -48.76 -0.08 -9.37
C ALA A 188 -49.76 -0.27 -10.51
N THR A 189 -50.30 -1.46 -10.64
CA THR A 189 -51.28 -1.79 -11.71
C THR A 189 -52.52 -2.40 -11.13
N VAL A 190 -53.65 -2.20 -11.84
CA VAL A 190 -54.89 -2.87 -11.49
C VAL A 190 -54.78 -4.37 -11.80
N LYS A 191 -54.88 -5.20 -10.79
CA LYS A 191 -54.80 -6.65 -10.93
C LYS A 191 -56.14 -7.24 -11.36
N SER A 192 -57.23 -6.79 -10.78
CA SER A 192 -58.59 -7.27 -11.12
C SER A 192 -59.65 -6.25 -10.70
N PHE A 193 -60.80 -6.35 -11.32
CA PHE A 193 -62.01 -5.65 -10.94
C PHE A 193 -63.10 -6.67 -10.62
N ASP A 194 -63.68 -6.60 -9.43
CA ASP A 194 -64.87 -7.38 -9.05
C ASP A 194 -66.13 -6.55 -9.26
N ALA A 195 -66.89 -6.91 -10.26
CA ALA A 195 -68.13 -6.20 -10.61
C ALA A 195 -69.29 -6.41 -9.59
N ALA A 196 -69.21 -7.44 -8.73
CA ALA A 196 -70.23 -7.72 -7.74
C ALA A 196 -70.10 -6.85 -6.49
N SER A 197 -68.83 -6.55 -6.14
CA SER A 197 -68.47 -5.68 -4.98
C SER A 197 -68.02 -4.29 -5.41
N GLU A 198 -67.93 -4.01 -6.71
CA GLU A 198 -67.39 -2.76 -7.30
C GLU A 198 -65.97 -2.40 -6.79
N THR A 199 -65.15 -3.40 -6.51
CA THR A 199 -63.81 -3.22 -5.94
C THR A 199 -62.69 -3.54 -6.94
N PHE A 200 -61.65 -2.69 -6.90
CA PHE A 200 -60.40 -2.92 -7.60
C PHE A 200 -59.38 -3.55 -6.68
N THR A 201 -58.69 -4.56 -7.18
CA THR A 201 -57.48 -5.10 -6.51
C THR A 201 -56.28 -4.61 -7.29
N PHE A 202 -55.30 -4.06 -6.58
CA PHE A 202 -54.06 -3.55 -7.16
C PHE A 202 -52.91 -4.51 -6.92
N GLU A 203 -51.99 -4.57 -7.84
CA GLU A 203 -50.64 -5.05 -7.63
C GLU A 203 -49.77 -3.88 -7.18
N GLU A 204 -49.14 -4.00 -6.02
CA GLU A 204 -48.31 -2.94 -5.45
C GLU A 204 -47.13 -2.62 -6.37
N GLY A 205 -46.82 -1.34 -6.50
CA GLY A 205 -45.64 -0.85 -7.19
C GLY A 205 -44.37 -1.14 -6.39
N GLN A 206 -43.25 -1.09 -7.05
CA GLN A 206 -41.92 -1.24 -6.41
C GLN A 206 -41.07 -0.02 -6.79
N ASN A 207 -40.37 0.55 -5.79
CA ASN A 207 -39.41 1.59 -6.04
C ASN A 207 -38.24 1.07 -6.88
N GLY A 208 -37.76 1.93 -7.79
CA GLY A 208 -36.52 1.69 -8.49
C GLY A 208 -35.33 1.99 -7.56
N VAL A 209 -34.25 1.28 -7.79
CA VAL A 209 -32.97 1.48 -7.09
C VAL A 209 -31.86 1.65 -8.12
N THR A 210 -31.05 2.68 -7.98
CA THR A 210 -29.91 2.94 -8.88
C THR A 210 -28.66 3.20 -8.04
N VAL A 211 -27.58 2.52 -8.36
CA VAL A 211 -26.28 2.73 -7.69
C VAL A 211 -25.71 4.09 -8.06
N ASN A 212 -25.27 4.85 -7.06
CA ASN A 212 -24.49 6.07 -7.24
C ASN A 212 -23.01 5.70 -7.48
N ILE A 213 -22.69 5.42 -8.73
CA ILE A 213 -21.36 4.92 -9.11
C ILE A 213 -20.25 5.95 -8.84
N ASP A 214 -20.54 7.25 -8.98
CA ASP A 214 -19.54 8.30 -8.76
C ASP A 214 -19.13 8.37 -7.27
N GLU A 215 -20.12 8.30 -6.39
CA GLU A 215 -19.88 8.29 -4.94
C GLU A 215 -19.18 7.00 -4.51
N LEU A 216 -19.60 5.84 -5.03
CA LEU A 216 -18.95 4.56 -4.78
C LEU A 216 -17.48 4.57 -5.20
N THR A 217 -17.20 5.14 -6.38
CA THR A 217 -15.82 5.26 -6.90
C THR A 217 -14.96 6.10 -5.96
N GLN A 218 -15.44 7.26 -5.51
CA GLN A 218 -14.71 8.11 -4.57
C GLN A 218 -14.43 7.42 -3.23
N GLN A 219 -15.39 6.68 -2.69
CA GLN A 219 -15.21 5.96 -1.43
C GLN A 219 -14.16 4.83 -1.57
N VAL A 220 -14.17 4.10 -2.68
CA VAL A 220 -13.18 3.06 -2.95
C VAL A 220 -11.80 3.65 -3.18
N GLU A 221 -11.67 4.76 -3.93
CA GLU A 221 -10.39 5.46 -4.13
C GLU A 221 -9.80 5.96 -2.81
N ALA A 222 -10.62 6.48 -1.91
CA ALA A 222 -10.18 6.90 -0.59
C ALA A 222 -9.59 5.72 0.22
N LEU A 223 -10.26 4.56 0.22
CA LEU A 223 -9.74 3.36 0.88
C LEU A 223 -8.45 2.83 0.25
N LEU A 224 -8.32 2.92 -1.08
CA LEU A 224 -7.08 2.53 -1.77
C LEU A 224 -5.90 3.41 -1.34
N GLN A 225 -6.13 4.70 -1.10
CA GLN A 225 -5.11 5.63 -0.58
C GLN A 225 -4.79 5.38 0.90
N GLU A 226 -5.73 4.86 1.68
CA GLU A 226 -5.57 4.56 3.11
C GLU A 226 -5.00 3.15 3.40
N GLY A 227 -4.55 2.43 2.37
CA GLY A 227 -3.94 1.10 2.52
C GLY A 227 -4.75 -0.05 1.94
N GLY A 228 -5.77 0.24 1.14
CA GLY A 228 -6.47 -0.73 0.31
C GLY A 228 -7.36 -1.74 1.06
N THR A 229 -7.75 -1.45 2.30
CA THR A 229 -8.59 -2.36 3.10
C THR A 229 -9.77 -1.65 3.72
N GLY A 230 -10.94 -2.29 3.68
CA GLY A 230 -12.14 -1.70 4.29
C GLY A 230 -13.45 -2.30 3.78
N THR A 231 -14.54 -1.71 4.23
CA THR A 231 -15.89 -2.07 3.77
C THR A 231 -16.63 -0.80 3.36
N VAL A 232 -17.30 -0.86 2.21
CA VAL A 232 -18.12 0.23 1.66
C VAL A 232 -19.54 -0.30 1.47
N GLU A 233 -20.51 0.40 2.03
CA GLU A 233 -21.90 0.18 1.67
C GLU A 233 -22.16 0.87 0.32
N VAL A 234 -22.70 0.12 -0.64
CA VAL A 234 -22.95 0.62 -1.99
C VAL A 234 -24.02 1.74 -1.93
N PRO A 235 -23.65 2.99 -2.25
CA PRO A 235 -24.60 4.09 -2.21
C PRO A 235 -25.64 3.94 -3.32
N VAL A 236 -26.91 4.04 -2.95
CA VAL A 236 -28.04 3.91 -3.87
C VAL A 236 -28.95 5.11 -3.82
N THR A 237 -29.61 5.37 -4.93
CA THR A 237 -30.71 6.35 -5.04
C THR A 237 -31.99 5.61 -5.36
N GLU A 238 -33.02 5.87 -4.57
CA GLU A 238 -34.35 5.32 -4.81
C GLU A 238 -35.17 6.25 -5.72
N THR A 239 -35.91 5.64 -6.63
CA THR A 239 -36.92 6.34 -7.48
C THR A 239 -38.28 5.77 -7.16
N ALA A 240 -39.20 6.62 -6.69
CA ALA A 240 -40.53 6.19 -6.34
C ALA A 240 -41.27 5.68 -7.59
N TYR A 241 -42.03 4.60 -7.43
CA TYR A 241 -42.99 4.15 -8.45
C TYR A 241 -44.16 5.12 -8.57
N GLN A 242 -44.82 5.14 -9.73
CA GLN A 242 -46.03 5.95 -9.96
C GLN A 242 -47.29 5.08 -9.83
N VAL A 243 -48.35 5.72 -9.35
CA VAL A 243 -49.68 5.14 -9.32
C VAL A 243 -50.48 5.77 -10.46
N SER A 244 -50.87 4.98 -11.47
CA SER A 244 -51.68 5.39 -12.60
C SER A 244 -53.12 4.89 -12.48
#